data_fa787a41674a78b1b4849e17d6ffb09c
#
_entry.id   fa787a41674a78b1b4849e17d6ffb09c
#
_cell.length_a   1.000
_cell.length_b   1.000
_cell.length_c   1.000
_cell.angle_alpha   90.00
_cell.angle_beta   90.00
_cell.angle_gamma   90.00
#
_symmetry.space_group_name_H-M   'P 1'
#
loop_
_entity.id
_entity.type
_entity.pdbx_description
1 polymer ?
#
loop_
_entity_poly.entity_id
_entity_poly.type
_entity_poly.pdbx_seq_one_letter_code
_entity_poly.pdbx_strand_id
1 'polypeptide(L)'
;MGTNHDEKTKDNRITEEAFLQCVAGAVTETRGVYSLGERMGDSLYQGFTGRRSLRKGIKVARGGKGIIIDIFVVVEYGVHIPDVAFNIQTNVKHALKEEFDLKIETINIQIQGVHTTRIKR
;
A
#
# COMPACT_ATOMS: atom_id res chain seq x y z
N MET A 1 12.93 -34.04 -2.00
CA MET A 1 12.22 -33.27 -1.66
C MET A 1 11.64 -32.27 -2.50
N GLY A 2 10.75 -32.58 -3.32
CA GLY A 2 10.05 -31.67 -4.15
C GLY A 2 9.26 -30.69 -3.35
N THR A 3 9.12 -30.98 -2.11
CA THR A 3 8.32 -30.12 -1.30
C THR A 3 8.91 -28.75 -1.16
N ASN A 4 10.22 -28.63 -1.26
CA ASN A 4 10.80 -27.32 -1.12
C ASN A 4 10.31 -26.39 -2.19
N HIS A 5 10.16 -26.90 -3.37
CA HIS A 5 9.73 -26.10 -4.47
C HIS A 5 8.30 -25.65 -4.27
N ASP A 6 7.46 -26.56 -3.85
CA ASP A 6 6.07 -26.23 -3.62
C ASP A 6 5.91 -25.26 -2.48
N GLU A 7 6.69 -25.44 -1.44
CA GLU A 7 6.63 -24.56 -0.33
C GLU A 7 7.02 -23.16 -0.72
N LYS A 8 8.03 -23.06 -1.57
CA LYS A 8 8.48 -21.78 -1.99
C LYS A 8 7.40 -21.05 -2.74
N THR A 9 6.68 -21.74 -3.57
CA THR A 9 5.62 -21.13 -4.33
C THR A 9 4.50 -20.67 -3.40
N LYS A 10 4.16 -21.48 -2.45
CA LYS A 10 3.16 -21.12 -1.50
C LYS A 10 3.60 -19.96 -0.68
N ASP A 11 4.82 -19.95 -0.24
CA ASP A 11 5.34 -18.89 0.57
C ASP A 11 5.32 -17.57 -0.18
N ASN A 12 5.61 -17.61 -1.44
CA ASN A 12 5.59 -16.39 -2.21
C ASN A 12 4.21 -15.79 -2.27
N ARG A 13 3.22 -16.65 -2.40
CA ARG A 13 1.88 -16.16 -2.48
C ARG A 13 1.44 -15.58 -1.15
N ILE A 14 1.75 -16.28 -0.07
CA ILE A 14 1.40 -15.82 1.24
C ILE A 14 2.13 -14.54 1.54
N THR A 15 3.37 -14.46 1.12
CA THR A 15 4.17 -13.28 1.37
C THR A 15 3.59 -12.07 0.65
N GLU A 16 3.08 -12.28 -0.53
CA GLU A 16 2.52 -11.18 -1.27
C GLU A 16 1.30 -10.62 -0.57
N GLU A 17 0.44 -11.49 -0.11
CA GLU A 17 -0.72 -11.04 0.62
C GLU A 17 -0.34 -10.42 1.93
N ALA A 18 0.62 -11.00 2.61
CA ALA A 18 1.07 -10.45 3.87
C ALA A 18 1.70 -9.08 3.66
N PHE A 19 2.40 -8.92 2.55
CA PHE A 19 3.01 -7.64 2.22
C PHE A 19 1.93 -6.57 2.06
N LEU A 20 0.90 -6.89 1.29
CA LEU A 20 -0.17 -5.93 1.07
C LEU A 20 -0.91 -5.62 2.36
N GLN A 21 -1.11 -6.61 3.19
CA GLN A 21 -1.76 -6.39 4.45
C GLN A 21 -0.92 -5.53 5.37
N CYS A 22 0.37 -5.73 5.35
CA CYS A 22 1.25 -4.94 6.17
C CYS A 22 1.19 -3.49 5.75
N VAL A 23 1.21 -3.23 4.44
CA VAL A 23 1.11 -1.88 3.94
C VAL A 23 -0.23 -1.26 4.36
N ALA A 24 -1.31 -2.01 4.16
CA ALA A 24 -2.63 -1.50 4.48
C ALA A 24 -2.75 -1.16 5.96
N GLY A 25 -2.20 -2.01 6.81
CA GLY A 25 -2.26 -1.75 8.24
C GLY A 25 -1.49 -0.51 8.63
N ALA A 26 -0.30 -0.36 8.07
CA ALA A 26 0.51 0.79 8.40
C ALA A 26 -0.16 2.08 7.95
N VAL A 27 -0.79 2.04 6.78
CA VAL A 27 -1.48 3.21 6.26
C VAL A 27 -2.67 3.58 7.15
N THR A 28 -3.51 2.60 7.44
CA THR A 28 -4.73 2.90 8.16
C THR A 28 -4.48 3.25 9.61
N GLU A 29 -3.34 2.89 10.14
CA GLU A 29 -3.01 3.26 11.48
C GLU A 29 -2.37 4.64 11.59
N THR A 30 -2.08 5.24 10.48
CA THR A 30 -1.47 6.56 10.47
C THR A 30 -2.52 7.60 10.82
N ARG A 31 -2.17 8.46 11.78
CA ARG A 31 -3.08 9.49 12.21
C ARG A 31 -3.41 10.42 11.04
N GLY A 32 -4.66 10.74 10.87
CA GLY A 32 -5.10 11.61 9.79
C GLY A 32 -5.62 10.86 8.58
N VAL A 33 -5.41 9.57 8.53
CA VAL A 33 -5.92 8.77 7.44
C VAL A 33 -7.30 8.25 7.82
N TYR A 34 -8.27 8.53 6.96
CA TYR A 34 -9.62 8.03 7.18
C TYR A 34 -9.73 6.60 6.68
N SER A 35 -9.22 6.37 5.49
CA SER A 35 -9.28 5.03 4.91
C SER A 35 -8.37 4.95 3.70
N LEU A 36 -8.18 3.75 3.22
CA LEU A 36 -7.54 3.57 1.94
C LEU A 36 -8.55 4.00 0.89
N GLY A 37 -8.06 4.45 -0.24
CA GLY A 37 -8.93 4.90 -1.29
C GLY A 37 -9.61 3.74 -1.99
N GLU A 38 -10.60 4.09 -2.78
CA GLU A 38 -11.32 3.07 -3.49
C GLU A 38 -10.67 2.69 -4.79
N ARG A 39 -9.82 3.56 -5.30
CA ARG A 39 -9.25 3.32 -6.58
C ARG A 39 -8.31 2.16 -6.58
N MET A 40 -8.50 1.28 -7.49
CA MET A 40 -7.61 0.17 -7.63
C MET A 40 -6.92 0.37 -8.93
N GLY A 41 -6.35 -0.62 -9.41
CA GLY A 41 -5.72 -0.51 -10.66
C GLY A 41 -6.67 -0.23 -11.76
N ASP A 42 -7.89 -0.43 -11.51
CA ASP A 42 -8.97 -0.27 -12.45
C ASP A 42 -8.57 -0.68 -13.85
N SER A 43 -9.24 -0.16 -14.81
CA SER A 43 -9.06 -0.66 -16.16
C SER A 43 -7.72 -0.37 -16.76
N LEU A 44 -7.02 0.57 -16.22
CA LEU A 44 -5.73 0.88 -16.76
C LEU A 44 -4.76 -0.26 -16.64
N TYR A 45 -4.94 -1.09 -15.63
CA TYR A 45 -4.01 -2.13 -15.38
C TYR A 45 -4.51 -3.50 -15.78
N GLN A 46 -5.68 -3.56 -16.30
CA GLN A 46 -6.23 -4.83 -16.62
C GLN A 46 -5.45 -5.61 -17.65
N GLY A 47 -4.93 -4.97 -18.59
CA GLY A 47 -4.21 -5.64 -19.60
C GLY A 47 -2.78 -5.96 -19.25
N PHE A 48 -2.36 -5.52 -18.11
CA PHE A 48 -1.02 -5.74 -17.74
C PHE A 48 -0.83 -7.09 -17.15
N THR A 49 0.14 -7.78 -17.70
CA THR A 49 0.40 -9.04 -17.10
C THR A 49 1.64 -8.75 -16.46
N GLY A 50 1.94 -8.68 -15.51
CA GLY A 50 3.20 -8.45 -15.04
C GLY A 50 3.28 -8.71 -13.60
N ARG A 51 4.25 -8.22 -12.99
CA ARG A 51 4.47 -8.44 -11.65
C ARG A 51 3.88 -7.40 -10.80
N ARG A 52 2.61 -7.14 -10.95
CA ARG A 52 1.97 -6.17 -10.15
C ARG A 52 1.08 -6.81 -9.17
N SER A 53 1.00 -6.27 -7.97
CA SER A 53 0.08 -6.72 -6.96
C SER A 53 -0.86 -5.58 -6.69
N LEU A 54 -2.13 -5.86 -6.71
CA LEU A 54 -3.13 -4.82 -6.54
C LEU A 54 -4.04 -5.15 -5.38
N ARG A 55 -4.46 -4.12 -4.70
CA ARG A 55 -5.39 -4.25 -3.64
C ARG A 55 -6.07 -2.90 -3.55
N LYS A 56 -7.28 -2.84 -3.02
CA LYS A 56 -7.97 -1.59 -2.91
C LYS A 56 -7.07 -0.56 -2.27
N GLY A 57 -6.77 0.48 -2.97
CA GLY A 57 -5.94 1.56 -2.48
C GLY A 57 -4.44 1.34 -2.51
N ILE A 58 -3.97 0.18 -2.96
CA ILE A 58 -2.55 -0.10 -2.97
C ILE A 58 -2.16 -0.78 -4.26
N LYS A 59 -1.10 -0.28 -4.85
CA LYS A 59 -0.57 -0.89 -6.06
C LYS A 59 0.92 -1.07 -5.86
N VAL A 60 1.43 -2.24 -6.10
CA VAL A 60 2.82 -2.54 -5.91
C VAL A 60 3.41 -3.03 -7.22
N ALA A 61 4.55 -2.52 -7.57
CA ALA A 61 5.22 -2.93 -8.79
C ALA A 61 6.71 -3.03 -8.52
N ARG A 62 7.40 -3.72 -9.38
CA ARG A 62 8.82 -3.87 -9.21
C ARG A 62 9.52 -2.86 -10.10
N GLY A 63 10.36 -2.06 -9.52
CA GLY A 63 11.12 -1.09 -10.27
C GLY A 63 12.54 -1.56 -10.49
N GLY A 64 13.33 -0.71 -11.05
CA GLY A 64 14.72 -1.06 -11.32
C GLY A 64 15.59 -1.09 -10.09
N LYS A 65 15.22 -0.33 -9.09
CA LYS A 65 15.99 -0.28 -7.87
C LYS A 65 15.29 -0.85 -6.66
N GLY A 66 14.13 -1.39 -6.84
CA GLY A 66 13.41 -1.93 -5.72
C GLY A 66 11.94 -1.89 -6.00
N ILE A 67 11.18 -1.95 -4.93
CA ILE A 67 9.73 -2.01 -5.05
C ILE A 67 9.14 -0.62 -5.01
N ILE A 68 8.17 -0.39 -5.88
CA ILE A 68 7.47 0.88 -5.95
C ILE A 68 6.07 0.65 -5.45
N ILE A 69 5.65 1.44 -4.48
CA ILE A 69 4.34 1.30 -3.89
C ILE A 69 3.56 2.57 -4.09
N ASP A 70 2.37 2.45 -4.67
CA ASP A 70 1.48 3.57 -4.84
C ASP A 70 0.32 3.37 -3.90
N ILE A 71 0.06 4.34 -3.05
CA ILE A 71 -0.97 4.24 -2.04
C ILE A 71 -1.96 5.37 -2.23
N PHE A 72 -3.24 5.00 -2.29
CA PHE A 72 -4.31 5.96 -2.45
C PHE A 72 -5.08 6.03 -1.15
N VAL A 73 -5.23 7.21 -0.60
CA VAL A 73 -5.87 7.37 0.69
C VAL A 73 -6.90 8.47 0.70
N VAL A 74 -7.81 8.34 1.65
CA VAL A 74 -8.76 9.39 1.95
C VAL A 74 -8.34 9.88 3.33
N VAL A 75 -8.15 11.17 3.47
CA VAL A 75 -7.71 11.73 4.75
C VAL A 75 -8.83 12.45 5.45
N GLU A 76 -8.63 12.71 6.73
CA GLU A 76 -9.63 13.41 7.49
C GLU A 76 -9.56 14.90 7.16
N TYR A 77 -10.71 15.54 7.26
CA TYR A 77 -10.77 16.95 7.00
C TYR A 77 -9.97 17.69 8.07
N GLY A 78 -9.26 18.68 7.67
CA GLY A 78 -8.53 19.50 8.62
C GLY A 78 -7.11 19.08 8.89
N VAL A 79 -6.68 17.96 8.35
CA VAL A 79 -5.32 17.54 8.58
C VAL A 79 -4.37 18.27 7.66
N HIS A 80 -3.13 18.31 8.06
CA HIS A 80 -2.09 18.92 7.24
C HIS A 80 -1.59 17.81 6.32
N ILE A 81 -2.03 17.84 5.10
CA ILE A 81 -1.78 16.77 4.17
C ILE A 81 -0.32 16.37 4.00
N PRO A 82 0.60 17.32 3.84
CA PRO A 82 2.00 16.90 3.71
C PRO A 82 2.51 16.11 4.91
N ASP A 83 2.03 16.44 6.10
CA ASP A 83 2.45 15.71 7.28
C ASP A 83 1.90 14.30 7.25
N VAL A 84 0.65 14.17 6.86
CA VAL A 84 0.03 12.86 6.80
C VAL A 84 0.75 12.00 5.78
N ALA A 85 1.04 12.58 4.62
CA ALA A 85 1.73 11.82 3.58
C ALA A 85 3.11 11.38 4.06
N PHE A 86 3.81 12.25 4.72
CA PHE A 86 5.12 11.91 5.23
C PHE A 86 5.02 10.80 6.27
N ASN A 87 4.03 10.90 7.14
CA ASN A 87 3.86 9.90 8.17
C ASN A 87 3.48 8.55 7.59
N ILE A 88 2.67 8.55 6.54
CA ILE A 88 2.33 7.31 5.88
C ILE A 88 3.59 6.65 5.34
N GLN A 89 4.40 7.44 4.65
CA GLN A 89 5.63 6.90 4.08
C GLN A 89 6.53 6.33 5.16
N THR A 90 6.66 7.04 6.24
CA THR A 90 7.52 6.61 7.33
C THR A 90 7.00 5.33 7.96
N ASN A 91 5.70 5.30 8.21
CA ASN A 91 5.11 4.13 8.86
C ASN A 91 5.18 2.90 7.97
N VAL A 92 4.91 3.08 6.70
CA VAL A 92 4.94 1.96 5.78
C VAL A 92 6.37 1.42 5.66
N LYS A 93 7.31 2.35 5.51
CA LYS A 93 8.69 1.95 5.38
C LYS A 93 9.15 1.19 6.61
N HIS A 94 8.78 1.70 7.77
CA HIS A 94 9.18 1.07 9.00
C HIS A 94 8.55 -0.32 9.14
N ALA A 95 7.27 -0.42 8.85
CA ALA A 95 6.58 -1.69 8.98
C ALA A 95 7.16 -2.74 8.04
N LEU A 96 7.45 -2.32 6.82
CA LEU A 96 7.99 -3.27 5.86
C LEU A 96 9.39 -3.71 6.22
N LYS A 97 10.15 -2.81 6.79
CA LYS A 97 11.49 -3.14 7.16
C LYS A 97 11.49 -4.15 8.30
N GLU A 98 10.53 -4.05 9.18
CA GLU A 98 10.44 -4.96 10.29
C GLU A 98 9.98 -6.34 9.87
N GLU A 99 9.08 -6.40 8.94
CA GLU A 99 8.49 -7.66 8.54
C GLU A 99 9.16 -8.30 7.33
N PHE A 100 9.66 -7.51 6.45
CA PHE A 100 10.21 -8.01 5.22
C PHE A 100 11.56 -7.40 4.93
N ASP A 101 12.43 -8.17 4.35
CA ASP A 101 13.73 -7.67 4.02
C ASP A 101 13.73 -7.29 2.55
N LEU A 102 12.98 -6.27 2.23
CA LEU A 102 12.83 -5.85 0.86
C LEU A 102 13.33 -4.44 0.66
N LYS A 103 13.83 -4.20 -0.51
CA LYS A 103 14.31 -2.90 -0.84
C LYS A 103 13.19 -2.10 -1.45
N ILE A 104 12.88 -0.97 -0.86
CA ILE A 104 11.80 -0.12 -1.34
C ILE A 104 12.41 1.02 -2.13
N GLU A 105 12.00 1.16 -3.35
CA GLU A 105 12.51 2.23 -4.17
C GLU A 105 11.74 3.51 -3.90
N THR A 106 10.44 3.44 -3.87
CA THR A 106 9.63 4.63 -3.75
C THR A 106 8.26 4.30 -3.18
N ILE A 107 7.74 5.21 -2.41
CA ILE A 107 6.37 5.10 -1.91
C ILE A 107 5.68 6.39 -2.31
N ASN A 108 4.70 6.28 -3.17
CA ASN A 108 3.95 7.43 -3.64
C ASN A 108 2.60 7.47 -2.95
N ILE A 109 2.25 8.61 -2.40
CA ILE A 109 0.98 8.77 -1.71
C ILE A 109 0.09 9.67 -2.54
N GLN A 110 -1.08 9.19 -2.84
CA GLN A 110 -2.04 9.97 -3.59
C GLN A 110 -3.27 10.20 -2.75
N ILE A 111 -3.61 11.46 -2.55
CA ILE A 111 -4.78 11.79 -1.75
C ILE A 111 -5.96 11.75 -2.68
N GLN A 112 -6.83 10.80 -2.42
CA GLN A 112 -7.97 10.59 -3.27
C GLN A 112 -9.20 11.36 -2.83
N GLY A 113 -9.25 11.74 -1.59
CA GLY A 113 -10.39 12.48 -1.09
C GLY A 113 -10.20 12.87 0.34
N VAL A 114 -11.17 13.64 0.83
CA VAL A 114 -11.15 14.12 2.20
C VAL A 114 -12.48 13.76 2.80
N HIS A 115 -12.44 13.16 3.97
CA HIS A 115 -13.65 12.77 4.66
C HIS A 115 -14.04 13.83 5.66
N THR A 116 -15.26 14.29 5.58
CA THR A 116 -15.72 15.26 6.55
C THR A 116 -16.89 14.68 7.28
N THR A 117 -16.91 14.94 8.54
CA THR A 117 -18.02 14.52 9.34
C THR A 117 -18.83 15.76 9.49
N ARG A 118 -19.79 15.96 8.61
CA ARG A 118 -20.51 17.13 8.61
C ARG A 118 -21.77 16.95 9.27
N ILE A 119 -22.05 17.69 10.21
CA ILE A 119 -23.31 17.64 10.87
C ILE A 119 -24.30 18.44 10.13
N LYS A 120 -25.37 17.78 9.78
CA LYS A 120 -26.33 18.48 9.05
C LYS A 120 -27.10 19.29 9.95
N ARG A 121 -27.41 20.37 9.61
CA ARG A 121 -28.15 21.20 10.43
C ARG A 121 -29.50 21.30 10.13
#